data_642f3a43a85042098ea958bf1fe749e1
#
_entry.id   642f3a43a85042098ea958bf1fe749e1
#
_cell.length_a   1.000
_cell.length_b   1.000
_cell.length_c   1.000
_cell.angle_alpha   90.00
_cell.angle_beta   90.00
_cell.angle_gamma   90.00
#
_symmetry.space_group_name_H-M   'P 1'
#
loop_
_entity.id
_entity.type
_entity.pdbx_description
1 polymer ?
#
loop_
_entity_poly.entity_id
_entity_poly.type
_entity_poly.pdbx_seq_one_letter_code
_entity_poly.pdbx_strand_id
1 'polypeptide(L)'
;MEEDYNWDLIVKVAGPFALLEAYIFYTNISDGWKWFSLITGLLLTGGIIYAKDKRKNNIFTAVGIVFLIALVVRFLKNFGIL
;
A
#
# COMPACT_ATOMS: atom_id res chain seq x y z
N MET A 1 -23.99 4.08 -14.44
CA MET A 1 -22.57 3.83 -14.59
C MET A 1 -22.14 2.56 -13.91
N GLU A 2 -21.43 1.75 -14.61
CA GLU A 2 -20.95 0.49 -14.07
C GLU A 2 -19.90 0.72 -13.00
N GLU A 3 -20.05 0.07 -11.85
CA GLU A 3 -19.10 0.19 -10.79
C GLU A 3 -17.96 -0.81 -11.00
N ASP A 4 -16.77 -0.30 -11.24
CA ASP A 4 -15.63 -1.14 -11.55
C ASP A 4 -14.78 -1.45 -10.33
N TYR A 5 -15.13 -0.88 -9.17
CA TYR A 5 -14.30 -1.01 -7.99
C TYR A 5 -14.94 -1.92 -6.95
N ASN A 6 -14.15 -2.83 -6.44
CA ASN A 6 -14.55 -3.68 -5.33
C ASN A 6 -13.93 -3.10 -4.06
N TRP A 7 -14.53 -2.04 -3.53
CA TRP A 7 -13.98 -1.33 -2.39
C TRP A 7 -13.84 -2.19 -1.15
N ASP A 8 -14.76 -3.12 -0.95
CA ASP A 8 -14.68 -4.02 0.19
C ASP A 8 -13.40 -4.84 0.14
N LEU A 9 -13.08 -5.42 -0.99
CA LEU A 9 -11.86 -6.19 -1.18
C LEU A 9 -10.63 -5.30 -1.10
N ILE A 10 -10.68 -4.14 -1.75
CA ILE A 10 -9.55 -3.20 -1.75
C ILE A 10 -9.19 -2.82 -0.33
N VAL A 11 -10.17 -2.43 0.47
CA VAL A 11 -9.93 -2.01 1.85
C VAL A 11 -9.41 -3.17 2.68
N LYS A 12 -9.99 -4.35 2.52
CA LYS A 12 -9.57 -5.51 3.30
C LYS A 12 -8.12 -5.93 3.03
N VAL A 13 -7.66 -5.74 1.82
CA VAL A 13 -6.30 -6.13 1.46
C VAL A 13 -5.33 -4.96 1.62
N ALA A 14 -5.68 -3.81 1.06
CA ALA A 14 -4.78 -2.66 1.10
C ALA A 14 -4.66 -2.07 2.49
N GLY A 15 -5.73 -2.11 3.29
CA GLY A 15 -5.71 -1.54 4.63
C GLY A 15 -4.57 -2.08 5.50
N PRO A 16 -4.53 -3.40 5.72
CA PRO A 16 -3.46 -3.98 6.53
C PRO A 16 -2.07 -3.72 5.98
N PHE A 17 -1.90 -3.84 4.65
CA PHE A 17 -0.59 -3.57 4.06
C PHE A 17 -0.22 -2.10 4.16
N ALA A 18 -1.18 -1.20 4.00
CA ALA A 18 -0.91 0.22 4.16
C ALA A 18 -0.47 0.54 5.59
N LEU A 19 -1.14 -0.03 6.58
CA LEU A 19 -0.76 0.18 7.97
C LEU A 19 0.63 -0.39 8.26
N LEU A 20 0.93 -1.55 7.72
CA LEU A 20 2.24 -2.15 7.89
C LEU A 20 3.34 -1.27 7.30
N GLU A 21 3.14 -0.79 6.08
CA GLU A 21 4.13 0.06 5.43
C GLU A 21 4.26 1.41 6.13
N ALA A 22 3.14 1.95 6.62
CA ALA A 22 3.17 3.19 7.39
C ALA A 22 4.05 3.01 8.63
N TYR A 23 3.88 1.90 9.33
CA TYR A 23 4.69 1.60 10.50
C TYR A 23 6.16 1.46 10.15
N ILE A 24 6.46 0.72 9.08
CA ILE A 24 7.84 0.49 8.66
C ILE A 24 8.52 1.80 8.27
N PHE A 25 7.81 2.67 7.54
CA PHE A 25 8.38 3.95 7.15
C PHE A 25 8.47 4.93 8.31
N TYR A 26 7.68 4.71 9.35
CA TYR A 26 7.78 5.53 10.56
C TYR A 26 8.99 5.15 11.41
N THR A 27 9.39 3.88 11.42
CA THR A 27 10.49 3.41 12.25
C THR A 27 11.85 3.82 11.68
N ASN A 28 12.91 3.63 12.47
CA ASN A 28 14.27 4.01 12.08
C ASN A 28 15.03 2.87 11.43
N ILE A 29 14.37 2.10 10.60
CA ILE A 29 14.99 1.05 9.81
C ILE A 29 15.73 1.71 8.63
N SER A 30 16.79 1.08 8.13
CA SER A 30 17.53 1.64 7.01
C SER A 30 16.63 1.78 5.77
N ASP A 31 16.91 2.80 4.95
CA ASP A 31 16.09 3.08 3.79
C ASP A 31 16.02 1.92 2.81
N GLY A 32 17.11 1.20 2.63
CA GLY A 32 17.11 0.05 1.75
C GLY A 32 16.07 -0.99 2.15
N TRP A 33 15.96 -1.27 3.44
CA TRP A 33 14.96 -2.21 3.93
C TRP A 33 13.55 -1.67 3.82
N LYS A 34 13.38 -0.36 4.01
CA LYS A 34 12.07 0.27 3.84
C LYS A 34 11.57 0.10 2.42
N TRP A 35 12.41 0.40 1.45
CA TRP A 35 12.02 0.26 0.05
C TRP A 35 11.80 -1.18 -0.35
N PHE A 36 12.65 -2.07 0.16
CA PHE A 36 12.47 -3.51 -0.10
C PHE A 36 11.12 -3.98 0.44
N SER A 37 10.78 -3.58 1.66
CA SER A 37 9.50 -3.94 2.26
C SER A 37 8.33 -3.36 1.45
N LEU A 38 8.46 -2.12 0.99
CA LEU A 38 7.40 -1.51 0.19
C LEU A 38 7.18 -2.28 -1.10
N ILE A 39 8.25 -2.59 -1.82
CA ILE A 39 8.13 -3.35 -3.07
C ILE A 39 7.46 -4.70 -2.81
N THR A 40 7.90 -5.40 -1.77
CA THR A 40 7.30 -6.69 -1.40
C THR A 40 5.82 -6.52 -1.07
N GLY A 41 5.49 -5.51 -0.27
CA GLY A 41 4.10 -5.24 0.10
C GLY A 41 3.22 -4.91 -1.10
N LEU A 42 3.76 -4.13 -2.06
CA LEU A 42 3.01 -3.82 -3.27
C LEU A 42 2.76 -5.07 -4.11
N LEU A 43 3.76 -5.92 -4.25
CA LEU A 43 3.60 -7.16 -5.00
C LEU A 43 2.59 -8.08 -4.33
N LEU A 44 2.64 -8.20 -3.02
CA LEU A 44 1.68 -9.04 -2.30
C LEU A 44 0.26 -8.47 -2.40
N THR A 45 0.11 -7.17 -2.24
CA THR A 45 -1.18 -6.51 -2.37
C THR A 45 -1.77 -6.76 -3.76
N GLY A 46 -0.98 -6.49 -4.78
CA GLY A 46 -1.42 -6.69 -6.15
C GLY A 46 -1.75 -8.16 -6.45
N GLY A 47 -0.92 -9.06 -5.95
CA GLY A 47 -1.13 -10.49 -6.18
C GLY A 47 -2.39 -11.01 -5.51
N ILE A 48 -2.65 -10.58 -4.27
CA ILE A 48 -3.85 -11.02 -3.56
C ILE A 48 -5.10 -10.47 -4.24
N ILE A 49 -5.08 -9.20 -4.62
CA ILE A 49 -6.21 -8.61 -5.34
C ILE A 49 -6.44 -9.34 -6.66
N TYR A 50 -5.37 -9.58 -7.42
CA TYR A 50 -5.47 -10.27 -8.69
C TYR A 50 -6.09 -11.66 -8.54
N ALA A 51 -5.73 -12.37 -7.48
CA ALA A 51 -6.25 -13.71 -7.24
C ALA A 51 -7.75 -13.70 -6.98
N LYS A 52 -8.26 -12.62 -6.40
CA LYS A 52 -9.68 -12.54 -6.04
C LYS A 52 -10.51 -11.75 -7.03
N ASP A 53 -9.91 -10.77 -7.70
CA ASP A 53 -10.62 -9.91 -8.64
C ASP A 53 -9.61 -9.41 -9.66
N LYS A 54 -9.75 -9.88 -10.90
CA LYS A 54 -8.75 -9.63 -11.95
C LYS A 54 -8.89 -8.29 -12.64
N ARG A 55 -9.83 -7.46 -12.19
CA ARG A 55 -9.99 -6.14 -12.80
C ARG A 55 -8.80 -5.25 -12.46
N LYS A 56 -8.22 -4.66 -13.49
CA LYS A 56 -7.01 -3.85 -13.31
C LYS A 56 -7.23 -2.66 -12.39
N ASN A 57 -8.41 -2.07 -12.44
CA ASN A 57 -8.72 -0.91 -11.60
C ASN A 57 -8.59 -1.24 -10.12
N ASN A 58 -9.04 -2.42 -9.72
CA ASN A 58 -8.93 -2.84 -8.32
C ASN A 58 -7.50 -3.05 -7.92
N ILE A 59 -6.70 -3.67 -8.79
CA ILE A 59 -5.30 -3.92 -8.51
C ILE A 59 -4.55 -2.60 -8.35
N PHE A 60 -4.69 -1.71 -9.32
CA PHE A 60 -3.98 -0.43 -9.28
C PHE A 60 -4.42 0.43 -8.10
N THR A 61 -5.71 0.43 -7.78
CA THR A 61 -6.20 1.23 -6.66
C THR A 61 -5.63 0.73 -5.34
N ALA A 62 -5.64 -0.58 -5.11
CA ALA A 62 -5.12 -1.14 -3.87
C ALA A 62 -3.62 -0.89 -3.74
N VAL A 63 -2.87 -1.15 -4.80
CA VAL A 63 -1.43 -0.92 -4.81
C VAL A 63 -1.13 0.56 -4.61
N GLY A 64 -1.88 1.43 -5.28
CA GLY A 64 -1.71 2.87 -5.14
C GLY A 64 -1.96 3.36 -3.73
N ILE A 65 -2.98 2.83 -3.05
CA ILE A 65 -3.27 3.21 -1.67
C ILE A 65 -2.10 2.88 -0.76
N VAL A 66 -1.57 1.66 -0.86
CA VAL A 66 -0.43 1.25 -0.03
C VAL A 66 0.76 2.15 -0.31
N PHE A 67 1.06 2.37 -1.58
CA PHE A 67 2.20 3.19 -1.99
C PHE A 67 2.06 4.63 -1.49
N LEU A 68 0.89 5.24 -1.67
CA LEU A 68 0.67 6.62 -1.25
C LEU A 68 0.78 6.79 0.26
N ILE A 69 0.23 5.84 1.02
CA ILE A 69 0.29 5.94 2.47
C ILE A 69 1.74 5.84 2.95
N ALA A 70 2.53 4.93 2.37
CA ALA A 70 3.93 4.82 2.71
C ALA A 70 4.68 6.12 2.41
N LEU A 71 4.43 6.71 1.23
CA LEU A 71 5.08 7.96 0.86
C LEU A 71 4.66 9.12 1.76
N VAL A 72 3.39 9.19 2.12
CA VAL A 72 2.90 10.25 3.01
C VAL A 72 3.60 10.16 4.36
N VAL A 73 3.70 8.97 4.93
CA VAL A 73 4.37 8.80 6.21
C VAL A 73 5.85 9.20 6.11
N ARG A 74 6.51 8.78 5.04
CA ARG A 74 7.91 9.12 4.83
C ARG A 74 8.09 10.64 4.72
N PHE A 75 7.21 11.27 3.95
CA PHE A 75 7.25 12.71 3.75
C PHE A 75 7.04 13.46 5.06
N LEU A 76 6.02 13.08 5.83
CA LEU A 76 5.73 13.72 7.11
C LEU A 76 6.88 13.55 8.09
N LYS A 77 7.51 12.39 8.09
CA LYS A 77 8.63 12.15 8.98
C LYS A 77 9.84 12.98 8.59
N ASN A 78 10.09 13.12 7.29
CA ASN A 78 11.21 13.93 6.81
C ASN A 78 11.04 15.41 7.16
N PHE A 79 9.80 15.88 7.26
CA PHE A 79 9.53 17.26 7.65
C PHE A 79 9.42 17.45 9.16
N GLY A 80 9.60 16.39 9.93
CA GLY A 80 9.55 16.50 11.38
C GLY A 80 8.16 16.59 11.96
N ILE A 81 7.13 16.30 11.16
CA ILE A 81 5.74 16.32 11.64
C ILE A 81 5.45 15.08 12.49
N LEU A 82 6.06 13.96 12.14
CA LEU A 82 5.90 12.72 12.88
C LEU A 82 7.12 12.40 13.77
#